data_3ffb7094d3ee5d70da370b1b9baa764c
#
_entry.id   3ffb7094d3ee5d70da370b1b9baa764c
#
_cell.length_a   1.000
_cell.length_b   1.000
_cell.length_c   1.000
_cell.angle_alpha   90.00
_cell.angle_beta   90.00
_cell.angle_gamma   90.00
#
_symmetry.space_group_name_H-M   'P 1'
#
loop_
_entity.id
_entity.type
_entity.pdbx_description
1 polymer ?
#
loop_
_entity_poly.entity_id
_entity_poly.type
_entity_poly.pdbx_seq_one_letter_code
_entity_poly.pdbx_strand_id
1 'polypeptide(L)'
;MEYEQAERLKQIPPYLFVRLEKLSREKKEQGWDMIDFGIGDPDLPAPAEIVDEMCRQAEINENQKYSSSQGERSLRVAVAQWYKKRFGLDIDPDTQVCITIGSKEGIFNIAQAFVNPGETIIAPSPGYPVYSGAATLFNEAKCVKVPLKKEKDWLLDVDDCPEGARMLYLNYPNNPTGATCDLAYLKKVYDWCQKNGTILCYD
;
A
#
# COMPACT_ATOMS: atom_id res chain seq x y z
N MET A 1 -13.93 33.99 6.07
CA MET A 1 -12.56 33.89 5.53
C MET A 1 -12.51 32.57 4.81
N GLU A 2 -12.37 32.56 3.48
CA GLU A 2 -12.20 31.32 2.71
C GLU A 2 -10.72 31.02 2.62
N TYR A 3 -10.35 29.77 2.92
CA TYR A 3 -8.97 29.30 2.79
C TYR A 3 -8.80 28.58 1.46
N GLU A 4 -7.82 28.98 0.68
CA GLU A 4 -7.48 28.28 -0.55
C GLU A 4 -6.71 27.00 -0.27
N GLN A 5 -7.03 25.94 -1.01
CA GLN A 5 -6.27 24.70 -0.97
C GLN A 5 -4.91 24.88 -1.66
N ALA A 6 -3.90 24.16 -1.17
CA ALA A 6 -2.60 24.11 -1.85
C ALA A 6 -2.74 23.58 -3.29
N GLU A 7 -1.96 24.14 -4.21
CA GLU A 7 -2.02 23.80 -5.65
C GLU A 7 -1.86 22.27 -5.91
N ARG A 8 -1.05 21.60 -5.10
CA ARG A 8 -0.86 20.15 -5.18
C ARG A 8 -2.16 19.37 -4.96
N LEU A 9 -3.07 19.86 -4.12
CA LEU A 9 -4.35 19.19 -3.87
C LEU A 9 -5.30 19.28 -5.06
N LYS A 10 -5.19 20.34 -5.86
CA LYS A 10 -6.00 20.51 -7.09
C LYS A 10 -5.65 19.48 -8.17
N GLN A 11 -4.49 18.83 -8.06
CA GLN A 11 -4.03 17.79 -8.99
C GLN A 11 -4.57 16.39 -8.63
N ILE A 12 -5.12 16.21 -7.43
CA ILE A 12 -5.67 14.93 -7.00
C ILE A 12 -7.08 14.79 -7.60
N PRO A 13 -7.31 13.77 -8.45
CA PRO A 13 -8.65 13.52 -8.95
C PRO A 13 -9.58 13.13 -7.79
N PRO A 14 -10.90 13.37 -7.90
CA PRO A 14 -11.86 12.92 -6.91
C PRO A 14 -11.70 11.43 -6.64
N TYR A 15 -11.68 11.05 -5.37
CA TYR A 15 -11.48 9.66 -4.98
C TYR A 15 -12.64 8.80 -5.50
N LEU A 16 -12.31 7.79 -6.29
CA LEU A 16 -13.28 6.99 -7.04
C LEU A 16 -14.36 6.39 -6.13
N PHE A 17 -13.98 5.89 -4.96
CA PHE A 17 -14.93 5.24 -4.03
C PHE A 17 -15.99 6.20 -3.51
N VAL A 18 -15.66 7.46 -3.22
CA VAL A 18 -16.66 8.48 -2.83
C VAL A 18 -17.72 8.67 -3.92
N ARG A 19 -17.29 8.65 -5.18
CA ARG A 19 -18.21 8.74 -6.31
C ARG A 19 -19.09 7.49 -6.44
N LEU A 20 -18.51 6.31 -6.25
CA LEU A 20 -19.25 5.04 -6.30
C LEU A 20 -20.27 4.94 -5.15
N GLU A 21 -19.90 5.30 -3.93
CA GLU A 21 -20.80 5.35 -2.78
C GLU A 21 -21.98 6.30 -3.02
N LYS A 22 -21.69 7.49 -3.57
CA LYS A 22 -22.75 8.45 -3.92
C LYS A 22 -23.72 7.88 -4.94
N LEU A 23 -23.21 7.27 -6.02
CA LEU A 23 -24.03 6.63 -7.06
C LEU A 23 -24.86 5.47 -6.50
N SER A 24 -24.26 4.62 -5.67
CA SER A 24 -24.95 3.50 -5.03
C SER A 24 -26.09 3.99 -4.15
N ARG A 25 -25.85 5.03 -3.34
CA ARG A 25 -26.89 5.64 -2.50
C ARG A 25 -28.03 6.23 -3.35
N GLU A 26 -27.72 7.02 -4.37
CA GLU A 26 -28.72 7.61 -5.26
C GLU A 26 -29.58 6.55 -5.94
N LYS A 27 -29.00 5.40 -6.33
CA LYS A 27 -29.73 4.28 -6.92
C LYS A 27 -30.64 3.58 -5.93
N LYS A 28 -30.17 3.34 -4.69
CA LYS A 28 -30.99 2.78 -3.61
C LYS A 28 -32.18 3.68 -3.28
N GLU A 29 -31.98 5.00 -3.22
CA GLU A 29 -33.06 5.98 -3.00
C GLU A 29 -34.10 5.98 -4.15
N GLN A 30 -33.72 5.61 -5.37
CA GLN A 30 -34.59 5.41 -6.52
C GLN A 30 -35.31 4.04 -6.49
N GLY A 31 -35.11 3.21 -5.47
CA GLY A 31 -35.76 1.91 -5.33
C GLY A 31 -35.06 0.75 -6.05
N TRP A 32 -33.82 0.93 -6.52
CA TRP A 32 -33.06 -0.15 -7.13
C TRP A 32 -32.59 -1.14 -6.10
N ASP A 33 -32.75 -2.44 -6.35
CA ASP A 33 -32.13 -3.51 -5.59
C ASP A 33 -30.64 -3.63 -6.01
N MET A 34 -29.79 -2.96 -5.23
CA MET A 34 -28.36 -2.82 -5.55
C MET A 34 -27.55 -3.96 -4.93
N ILE A 35 -26.84 -4.69 -5.80
CA ILE A 35 -25.78 -5.63 -5.38
C ILE A 35 -24.45 -4.88 -5.51
N ASP A 36 -23.78 -4.64 -4.40
CA ASP A 36 -22.58 -3.79 -4.35
C ASP A 36 -21.31 -4.64 -4.20
N PHE A 37 -20.47 -4.62 -5.24
CA PHE A 37 -19.13 -5.21 -5.26
C PHE A 37 -18.03 -4.14 -5.35
N GLY A 38 -18.35 -2.90 -5.00
CA GLY A 38 -17.44 -1.76 -5.15
C GLY A 38 -16.31 -1.72 -4.14
N ILE A 39 -16.54 -2.24 -2.92
CA ILE A 39 -15.56 -2.27 -1.84
C ILE A 39 -15.37 -3.70 -1.38
N GLY A 40 -14.12 -4.15 -1.34
CA GLY A 40 -13.74 -5.48 -0.87
C GLY A 40 -13.47 -5.51 0.64
N ASP A 41 -14.50 -5.21 1.44
CA ASP A 41 -14.39 -5.32 2.90
C ASP A 41 -14.59 -6.78 3.36
N PRO A 42 -13.95 -7.18 4.49
CA PRO A 42 -14.25 -8.45 5.13
C PRO A 42 -15.72 -8.53 5.53
N ASP A 43 -16.39 -9.60 5.12
CA ASP A 43 -17.81 -9.87 5.44
C ASP A 43 -18.01 -10.72 6.70
N LEU A 44 -16.93 -11.34 7.19
CA LEU A 44 -16.93 -12.11 8.42
C LEU A 44 -16.37 -11.29 9.60
N PRO A 45 -16.88 -11.48 10.82
CA PRO A 45 -16.32 -10.83 11.99
C PRO A 45 -14.90 -11.31 12.28
N ALA A 46 -14.13 -10.49 12.99
CA ALA A 46 -12.85 -10.92 13.53
C ALA A 46 -13.03 -12.14 14.45
N PRO A 47 -12.07 -13.10 14.50
CA PRO A 47 -12.12 -14.20 15.45
C PRO A 47 -12.31 -13.70 16.89
N ALA A 48 -13.17 -14.40 17.65
CA ALA A 48 -13.54 -13.99 19.02
C ALA A 48 -12.31 -13.85 19.92
N GLU A 49 -11.33 -14.75 19.77
CA GLU A 49 -10.09 -14.75 20.55
C GLU A 49 -9.28 -13.44 20.36
N ILE A 50 -9.34 -12.85 19.15
CA ILE A 50 -8.66 -11.57 18.86
C ILE A 50 -9.42 -10.43 19.54
N VAL A 51 -10.76 -10.45 19.47
CA VAL A 51 -11.60 -9.41 20.07
C VAL A 51 -11.47 -9.43 21.58
N ASP A 52 -11.55 -10.62 22.20
CA ASP A 52 -11.44 -10.82 23.64
C ASP A 52 -10.07 -10.36 24.15
N GLU A 53 -8.99 -10.72 23.45
CA GLU A 53 -7.65 -10.29 23.82
C GLU A 53 -7.49 -8.76 23.69
N MET A 54 -8.03 -8.15 22.64
CA MET A 54 -8.03 -6.70 22.49
C MET A 54 -8.74 -6.01 23.67
N CYS A 55 -9.91 -6.49 24.05
CA CYS A 55 -10.66 -5.96 25.20
C CYS A 55 -9.85 -6.10 26.50
N ARG A 56 -9.28 -7.29 26.74
CA ARG A 56 -8.45 -7.55 27.91
C ARG A 56 -7.21 -6.64 27.97
N GLN A 57 -6.53 -6.41 26.84
CA GLN A 57 -5.36 -5.55 26.76
C GLN A 57 -5.70 -4.08 26.93
N ALA A 58 -6.87 -3.64 26.48
CA ALA A 58 -7.33 -2.26 26.62
C ALA A 58 -7.56 -1.86 28.10
N GLU A 59 -7.86 -2.82 28.99
CA GLU A 59 -8.02 -2.57 30.42
C GLU A 59 -6.68 -2.39 31.17
N ILE A 60 -5.56 -2.77 30.58
CA ILE A 60 -4.24 -2.70 31.19
C ILE A 60 -3.71 -1.26 31.05
N ASN A 61 -3.44 -0.62 32.20
CA ASN A 61 -3.02 0.79 32.26
C ASN A 61 -1.70 1.05 31.52
N GLU A 62 -0.80 0.09 31.46
CA GLU A 62 0.48 0.16 30.75
C GLU A 62 0.28 0.33 29.24
N ASN A 63 -0.79 -0.25 28.70
CA ASN A 63 -1.16 -0.16 27.27
C ASN A 63 -1.86 1.15 26.90
N GLN A 64 -2.23 1.98 27.88
CA GLN A 64 -2.91 3.26 27.68
C GLN A 64 -1.92 4.45 27.57
N LYS A 65 -0.64 4.16 27.34
CA LYS A 65 0.44 5.14 27.21
C LYS A 65 0.86 5.29 25.75
N TYR A 66 1.70 6.28 25.48
CA TYR A 66 2.37 6.40 24.19
C TYR A 66 3.24 5.17 23.93
N SER A 67 3.12 4.60 22.75
CA SER A 67 4.06 3.59 22.26
C SER A 67 5.39 4.24 21.81
N SER A 68 6.41 3.44 21.58
CA SER A 68 7.62 3.92 20.95
C SER A 68 7.37 4.36 19.51
N SER A 69 8.19 5.26 18.96
CA SER A 69 8.07 5.75 17.57
C SER A 69 8.22 4.64 16.51
N GLN A 70 8.83 3.50 16.86
CA GLN A 70 8.96 2.34 15.99
C GLN A 70 7.82 1.32 16.20
N GLY A 71 6.93 1.55 17.15
CA GLY A 71 5.93 0.59 17.62
C GLY A 71 6.46 -0.30 18.75
N GLU A 72 5.54 -0.94 19.47
CA GLU A 72 5.86 -1.79 20.60
C GLU A 72 6.82 -2.93 20.22
N ARG A 73 7.87 -3.11 21.03
CA ARG A 73 8.89 -4.12 20.74
C ARG A 73 8.32 -5.54 20.73
N SER A 74 7.35 -5.82 21.61
CA SER A 74 6.64 -7.09 21.65
C SER A 74 5.96 -7.41 20.32
N LEU A 75 5.31 -6.42 19.68
CA LEU A 75 4.68 -6.58 18.37
C LEU A 75 5.74 -6.79 17.28
N ARG A 76 6.83 -6.02 17.28
CA ARG A 76 7.92 -6.17 16.32
C ARG A 76 8.56 -7.55 16.38
N VAL A 77 8.77 -8.08 17.61
CA VAL A 77 9.25 -9.45 17.82
C VAL A 77 8.24 -10.48 17.30
N ALA A 78 6.95 -10.30 17.57
CA ALA A 78 5.91 -11.20 17.05
C ALA A 78 5.87 -11.22 15.52
N VAL A 79 6.05 -10.07 14.86
CA VAL A 79 6.18 -9.97 13.40
C VAL A 79 7.38 -10.78 12.92
N ALA A 80 8.56 -10.60 13.52
CA ALA A 80 9.76 -11.35 13.15
C ALA A 80 9.58 -12.86 13.30
N GLN A 81 8.98 -13.30 14.41
CA GLN A 81 8.65 -14.72 14.65
C GLN A 81 7.67 -15.27 13.61
N TRP A 82 6.67 -14.48 13.22
CA TRP A 82 5.73 -14.86 12.18
C TRP A 82 6.42 -15.05 10.82
N TYR A 83 7.31 -14.12 10.44
CA TYR A 83 8.11 -14.23 9.21
C TYR A 83 8.99 -15.49 9.22
N LYS A 84 9.62 -15.79 10.38
CA LYS A 84 10.39 -17.03 10.53
C LYS A 84 9.53 -18.27 10.34
N LYS A 85 8.38 -18.31 11.02
CA LYS A 85 7.44 -19.44 10.95
C LYS A 85 6.85 -19.62 9.53
N ARG A 86 6.46 -18.52 8.89
CA ARG A 86 5.70 -18.54 7.63
C ARG A 86 6.59 -18.68 6.39
N PHE A 87 7.76 -18.03 6.41
CA PHE A 87 8.64 -17.91 5.24
C PHE A 87 10.05 -18.44 5.48
N GLY A 88 10.40 -18.84 6.69
CA GLY A 88 11.76 -19.27 7.04
C GLY A 88 12.78 -18.11 7.11
N LEU A 89 12.33 -16.87 7.07
CA LEU A 89 13.19 -15.68 7.07
C LEU A 89 13.46 -15.19 8.49
N ASP A 90 14.74 -14.93 8.78
CA ASP A 90 15.17 -14.26 9.99
C ASP A 90 15.18 -12.75 9.74
N ILE A 91 14.31 -12.03 10.48
CA ILE A 91 14.18 -10.58 10.44
C ILE A 91 14.55 -10.03 11.81
N ASP A 92 15.43 -9.02 11.84
CA ASP A 92 15.75 -8.30 13.07
C ASP A 92 14.59 -7.36 13.46
N PRO A 93 13.94 -7.60 14.61
CA PRO A 93 12.81 -6.75 15.03
C PRO A 93 13.21 -5.32 15.37
N ASP A 94 14.48 -5.04 15.63
CA ASP A 94 14.93 -3.72 16.06
C ASP A 94 15.39 -2.82 14.90
N THR A 95 15.76 -3.42 13.74
CA THR A 95 16.26 -2.66 12.58
C THR A 95 15.47 -2.89 11.30
N GLN A 96 14.64 -3.95 11.22
CA GLN A 96 13.94 -4.33 9.99
C GLN A 96 12.40 -4.33 10.13
N VAL A 97 11.87 -3.91 11.27
CA VAL A 97 10.43 -3.82 11.52
C VAL A 97 10.06 -2.44 12.04
N CYS A 98 9.12 -1.80 11.37
CA CYS A 98 8.49 -0.55 11.81
C CYS A 98 6.97 -0.73 11.77
N ILE A 99 6.30 -0.36 12.86
CA ILE A 99 4.84 -0.45 12.96
C ILE A 99 4.21 0.85 12.48
N THR A 100 3.22 0.73 11.62
CA THR A 100 2.44 1.85 11.06
C THR A 100 0.95 1.59 11.24
N ILE A 101 0.12 2.62 11.05
CA ILE A 101 -1.34 2.46 11.04
C ILE A 101 -1.82 1.91 9.68
N GLY A 102 -1.35 0.72 9.38
CA GLY A 102 -1.58 0.04 8.10
C GLY A 102 -0.52 0.35 7.04
N SER A 103 -0.44 -0.50 6.01
CA SER A 103 0.57 -0.42 4.94
C SER A 103 0.48 0.89 4.13
N LYS A 104 -0.71 1.48 4.02
CA LYS A 104 -0.90 2.77 3.31
C LYS A 104 -0.01 3.88 3.87
N GLU A 105 0.10 3.99 5.19
CA GLU A 105 1.03 4.93 5.83
C GLU A 105 2.48 4.58 5.49
N GLY A 106 2.85 3.30 5.56
CA GLY A 106 4.18 2.81 5.21
C GLY A 106 4.57 3.16 3.77
N ILE A 107 3.67 2.93 2.81
CA ILE A 107 3.86 3.27 1.39
C ILE A 107 4.12 4.77 1.21
N PHE A 108 3.38 5.61 1.91
CA PHE A 108 3.56 7.06 1.85
C PHE A 108 4.88 7.49 2.49
N ASN A 109 5.16 7.01 3.69
CA ASN A 109 6.34 7.40 4.47
C ASN A 109 7.66 6.93 3.83
N ILE A 110 7.68 5.73 3.20
CA ILE A 110 8.89 5.25 2.52
C ILE A 110 9.26 6.13 1.32
N ALA A 111 8.27 6.66 0.59
CA ALA A 111 8.54 7.62 -0.47
C ALA A 111 9.13 8.91 0.10
N GLN A 112 8.61 9.43 1.20
CA GLN A 112 9.16 10.62 1.84
C GLN A 112 10.59 10.43 2.36
N ALA A 113 10.90 9.20 2.81
CA ALA A 113 12.24 8.89 3.32
C ALA A 113 13.30 8.73 2.23
N PHE A 114 12.92 8.30 1.02
CA PHE A 114 13.88 7.85 0.01
C PHE A 114 13.78 8.52 -1.35
N VAL A 115 12.76 9.35 -1.59
CA VAL A 115 12.55 10.00 -2.89
C VAL A 115 12.63 11.52 -2.75
N ASN A 116 13.54 12.14 -3.49
CA ASN A 116 13.68 13.59 -3.53
C ASN A 116 12.75 14.22 -4.58
N PRO A 117 12.46 15.54 -4.47
CA PRO A 117 11.77 16.27 -5.52
C PRO A 117 12.40 16.09 -6.90
N GLY A 118 11.58 15.82 -7.90
CA GLY A 118 12.00 15.60 -9.28
C GLY A 118 12.52 14.21 -9.62
N GLU A 119 12.78 13.34 -8.63
CA GLU A 119 13.12 11.94 -8.89
C GLU A 119 11.91 11.16 -9.41
N THR A 120 12.16 10.02 -10.04
CA THR A 120 11.13 9.21 -10.70
C THR A 120 10.67 8.06 -9.81
N ILE A 121 9.36 7.93 -9.66
CA ILE A 121 8.68 6.77 -9.11
C ILE A 121 7.98 6.03 -10.25
N ILE A 122 8.15 4.70 -10.29
CA ILE A 122 7.41 3.81 -11.19
C ILE A 122 6.21 3.25 -10.45
N ALA A 123 5.03 3.33 -11.08
CA ALA A 123 3.80 2.75 -10.57
C ALA A 123 3.10 1.92 -11.64
N PRO A 124 2.55 0.73 -11.31
CA PRO A 124 1.74 -0.05 -12.25
C PRO A 124 0.43 0.66 -12.59
N SER A 125 -0.09 0.44 -13.80
CA SER A 125 -1.39 0.99 -14.24
C SER A 125 -2.17 -0.07 -15.07
N PRO A 126 -3.34 -0.58 -14.59
CA PRO A 126 -3.99 -0.22 -13.33
C PRO A 126 -3.15 -0.60 -12.11
N GLY A 127 -3.30 0.15 -11.01
CA GLY A 127 -2.56 -0.08 -9.77
C GLY A 127 -3.20 0.65 -8.59
N TYR A 128 -2.71 0.38 -7.39
CA TYR A 128 -3.23 1.01 -6.19
C TYR A 128 -3.03 2.53 -6.24
N PRO A 129 -4.08 3.34 -6.05
CA PRO A 129 -4.02 4.78 -6.31
C PRO A 129 -2.98 5.56 -5.50
N VAL A 130 -2.57 5.03 -4.34
CA VAL A 130 -1.59 5.69 -3.48
C VAL A 130 -0.22 5.80 -4.13
N TYR A 131 0.19 4.81 -4.94
CA TYR A 131 1.51 4.80 -5.59
C TYR A 131 1.70 5.99 -6.52
N SER A 132 0.76 6.18 -7.45
CA SER A 132 0.83 7.28 -8.42
C SER A 132 0.18 8.58 -7.95
N GLY A 133 -0.50 8.55 -6.80
CA GLY A 133 -1.17 9.69 -6.19
C GLY A 133 -0.34 10.32 -5.07
N ALA A 134 -0.77 10.11 -3.83
CA ALA A 134 -0.19 10.80 -2.67
C ALA A 134 1.31 10.57 -2.50
N ALA A 135 1.78 9.31 -2.63
CA ALA A 135 3.21 8.99 -2.47
C ALA A 135 4.10 9.71 -3.49
N THR A 136 3.62 9.95 -4.71
CA THR A 136 4.35 10.69 -5.75
C THR A 136 4.18 12.20 -5.58
N LEU A 137 2.93 12.65 -5.44
CA LEU A 137 2.60 14.08 -5.49
C LEU A 137 3.18 14.87 -4.33
N PHE A 138 3.07 14.33 -3.09
CA PHE A 138 3.57 15.04 -1.90
C PHE A 138 5.10 15.07 -1.80
N ASN A 139 5.79 14.21 -2.57
CA ASN A 139 7.24 14.24 -2.67
C ASN A 139 7.74 15.03 -3.89
N GLU A 140 6.83 15.70 -4.63
CA GLU A 140 7.16 16.42 -5.87
C GLU A 140 7.93 15.53 -6.88
N ALA A 141 7.68 14.23 -6.83
CA ALA A 141 8.31 13.25 -7.69
C ALA A 141 7.59 13.15 -9.05
N LYS A 142 8.28 12.62 -10.03
CA LYS A 142 7.71 12.28 -11.35
C LYS A 142 7.14 10.87 -11.29
N CYS A 143 5.87 10.70 -11.64
CA CYS A 143 5.26 9.38 -11.74
C CYS A 143 5.32 8.85 -13.18
N VAL A 144 6.01 7.73 -13.39
CA VAL A 144 5.91 6.97 -14.63
C VAL A 144 4.96 5.79 -14.41
N LYS A 145 3.82 5.83 -15.07
CA LYS A 145 2.82 4.76 -15.03
C LYS A 145 3.15 3.73 -16.09
N VAL A 146 3.52 2.52 -15.67
CA VAL A 146 3.79 1.39 -16.56
C VAL A 146 2.51 0.59 -16.76
N PRO A 147 2.00 0.46 -18.00
CA PRO A 147 0.74 -0.21 -18.25
C PRO A 147 0.85 -1.72 -18.04
N LEU A 148 -0.04 -2.26 -17.20
CA LEU A 148 -0.26 -3.69 -17.09
C LEU A 148 -1.19 -4.13 -18.23
N LYS A 149 -0.81 -5.16 -18.97
CA LYS A 149 -1.52 -5.64 -20.15
C LYS A 149 -2.08 -7.03 -19.92
N LYS A 150 -3.31 -7.26 -20.37
CA LYS A 150 -3.96 -8.58 -20.27
C LYS A 150 -3.16 -9.66 -20.98
N GLU A 151 -2.54 -9.34 -22.10
CA GLU A 151 -1.71 -10.23 -22.93
C GLU A 151 -0.39 -10.63 -22.24
N LYS A 152 -0.04 -9.94 -21.14
CA LYS A 152 1.10 -10.23 -20.26
C LYS A 152 0.62 -10.63 -18.86
N ASP A 153 -0.57 -11.23 -18.75
CA ASP A 153 -1.17 -11.68 -17.48
C ASP A 153 -1.25 -10.57 -16.39
N TRP A 154 -1.34 -9.32 -16.79
CA TRP A 154 -1.31 -8.14 -15.91
C TRP A 154 -0.01 -8.03 -15.10
N LEU A 155 1.07 -8.64 -15.55
CA LEU A 155 2.38 -8.48 -14.95
C LEU A 155 3.07 -7.21 -15.49
N LEU A 156 3.75 -6.49 -14.61
CA LEU A 156 4.58 -5.36 -15.00
C LEU A 156 5.79 -5.86 -15.79
N ASP A 157 5.99 -5.30 -16.97
CA ASP A 157 7.18 -5.61 -17.75
C ASP A 157 8.30 -4.62 -17.39
N VAL A 158 9.41 -5.13 -16.89
CA VAL A 158 10.55 -4.31 -16.52
C VAL A 158 11.21 -3.64 -17.72
N ASP A 159 11.01 -4.16 -18.93
CA ASP A 159 11.52 -3.57 -20.16
C ASP A 159 10.75 -2.29 -20.54
N ASP A 160 9.53 -2.10 -20.02
CA ASP A 160 8.74 -0.87 -20.14
C ASP A 160 9.09 0.16 -19.04
N CYS A 161 10.00 -0.16 -18.12
CA CYS A 161 10.38 0.71 -17.00
C CYS A 161 11.57 1.63 -17.37
N PRO A 162 11.52 2.93 -17.00
CA PRO A 162 12.64 3.83 -17.24
C PRO A 162 13.83 3.49 -16.32
N GLU A 163 15.02 3.47 -16.86
CA GLU A 163 16.25 3.40 -16.08
C GLU A 163 16.43 4.66 -15.21
N GLY A 164 17.11 4.53 -14.07
CA GLY A 164 17.38 5.62 -13.15
C GLY A 164 16.19 6.06 -12.31
N ALA A 165 15.10 5.28 -12.30
CA ALA A 165 14.00 5.50 -11.36
C ALA A 165 14.45 5.24 -9.93
N ARG A 166 14.03 6.10 -8.99
CA ARG A 166 14.40 5.99 -7.58
C ARG A 166 13.65 4.87 -6.88
N MET A 167 12.37 4.67 -7.22
CA MET A 167 11.51 3.69 -6.57
C MET A 167 10.55 3.04 -7.57
N LEU A 168 10.29 1.74 -7.39
CA LEU A 168 9.25 0.98 -8.05
C LEU A 168 8.28 0.43 -7.00
N TYR A 169 7.00 0.81 -7.12
CA TYR A 169 5.93 0.15 -6.39
C TYR A 169 5.42 -1.07 -7.14
N LEU A 170 5.22 -2.17 -6.41
CA LEU A 170 4.69 -3.41 -6.96
C LEU A 170 3.86 -4.14 -5.91
N ASN A 171 2.80 -4.82 -6.32
CA ASN A 171 2.04 -5.73 -5.46
C ASN A 171 1.46 -6.89 -6.28
N TYR A 172 1.58 -8.09 -5.75
CA TYR A 172 0.90 -9.29 -6.25
C TYR A 172 0.52 -10.17 -5.05
N PRO A 173 -0.76 -10.62 -4.94
CA PRO A 173 -1.86 -10.36 -5.88
C PRO A 173 -2.09 -8.87 -6.12
N ASN A 174 -2.26 -8.48 -7.38
CA ASN A 174 -2.33 -7.07 -7.76
C ASN A 174 -3.69 -6.45 -7.41
N ASN A 175 -3.66 -5.27 -6.82
CA ASN A 175 -4.82 -4.41 -6.68
C ASN A 175 -4.82 -3.38 -7.85
N PRO A 176 -5.82 -3.38 -8.79
CA PRO A 176 -7.14 -4.02 -8.65
C PRO A 176 -7.35 -5.29 -9.48
N THR A 177 -6.38 -5.81 -10.21
CA THR A 177 -6.61 -6.88 -11.21
C THR A 177 -6.77 -8.27 -10.62
N GLY A 178 -6.28 -8.50 -9.39
CA GLY A 178 -6.20 -9.83 -8.77
C GLY A 178 -5.15 -10.76 -9.39
N ALA A 179 -4.36 -10.28 -10.34
CA ALA A 179 -3.30 -11.07 -10.95
C ALA A 179 -2.25 -11.50 -9.92
N THR A 180 -1.73 -12.70 -10.09
CA THR A 180 -0.67 -13.29 -9.24
C THR A 180 0.59 -13.49 -10.05
N CYS A 181 1.71 -13.66 -9.37
CA CYS A 181 2.99 -13.94 -10.01
C CYS A 181 3.72 -15.06 -9.26
N ASP A 182 4.73 -15.63 -9.91
CA ASP A 182 5.63 -16.62 -9.32
C ASP A 182 6.94 -15.97 -8.81
N LEU A 183 7.74 -16.78 -8.12
CA LEU A 183 9.04 -16.33 -7.61
C LEU A 183 10.04 -16.00 -8.71
N ALA A 184 9.96 -16.67 -9.88
CA ALA A 184 10.85 -16.40 -11.00
C ALA A 184 10.62 -14.98 -11.55
N TYR A 185 9.34 -14.60 -11.67
CA TYR A 185 8.98 -13.22 -12.04
C TYR A 185 9.45 -12.20 -11.00
N LEU A 186 9.19 -12.44 -9.71
CA LEU A 186 9.64 -11.53 -8.65
C LEU A 186 11.16 -11.37 -8.65
N LYS A 187 11.89 -12.46 -8.89
CA LYS A 187 13.34 -12.41 -9.04
C LYS A 187 13.76 -11.54 -10.23
N LYS A 188 13.11 -11.66 -11.39
CA LYS A 188 13.39 -10.81 -12.58
C LYS A 188 13.24 -9.33 -12.21
N VAL A 189 12.15 -8.97 -11.53
CA VAL A 189 11.91 -7.58 -11.11
C VAL A 189 12.96 -7.12 -10.10
N TYR A 190 13.26 -7.93 -9.11
CA TYR A 190 14.29 -7.64 -8.11
C TYR A 190 15.66 -7.41 -8.74
N ASP A 191 16.09 -8.31 -9.64
CA ASP A 191 17.38 -8.21 -10.34
C ASP A 191 17.45 -6.93 -11.19
N TRP A 192 16.34 -6.56 -11.84
CA TRP A 192 16.25 -5.29 -12.57
C TRP A 192 16.40 -4.10 -11.62
N CYS A 193 15.72 -4.11 -10.49
CA CYS A 193 15.82 -3.05 -9.48
C CYS A 193 17.26 -2.91 -8.96
N GLN A 194 17.91 -4.04 -8.64
CA GLN A 194 19.30 -4.04 -8.18
C GLN A 194 20.26 -3.46 -9.23
N LYS A 195 20.10 -3.87 -10.48
CA LYS A 195 20.92 -3.37 -11.59
C LYS A 195 20.79 -1.86 -11.78
N ASN A 196 19.59 -1.31 -11.60
CA ASN A 196 19.28 0.10 -11.84
C ASN A 196 19.37 0.99 -10.59
N GLY A 197 19.72 0.45 -9.42
CA GLY A 197 19.73 1.19 -8.16
C GLY A 197 18.33 1.67 -7.72
N THR A 198 17.29 0.98 -8.16
CA THR A 198 15.89 1.29 -7.87
C THR A 198 15.43 0.60 -6.60
N ILE A 199 14.79 1.31 -5.68
CA ILE A 199 14.19 0.73 -4.49
C ILE A 199 12.91 0.01 -4.88
N LEU A 200 12.82 -1.30 -4.60
CA LEU A 200 11.58 -2.07 -4.77
C LEU A 200 10.74 -1.96 -3.50
N CYS A 201 9.60 -1.29 -3.59
CA CYS A 201 8.58 -1.29 -2.54
C CYS A 201 7.49 -2.30 -2.93
N TYR A 202 7.53 -3.47 -2.28
CA TYR A 202 6.58 -4.55 -2.51
C TYR A 202 5.49 -4.51 -1.43
N ASP A 203 4.23 -4.18 -1.81
CA ASP A 203 3.08 -3.98 -0.94
C ASP A 203 2.16 -5.22 -0.90
#